data_264e1fcdace5b8b167628b6892275229
#
_entry.id   264e1fcdace5b8b167628b6892275229
#
_cell.length_a   1.000
_cell.length_b   1.000
_cell.length_c   1.000
_cell.angle_alpha   90.00
_cell.angle_beta   90.00
_cell.angle_gamma   90.00
#
_symmetry.space_group_name_H-M   'P 1'
#
loop_
_entity.id
_entity.type
_entity.pdbx_description
1 polymer ?
#
loop_
_entity_poly.entity_id
_entity_poly.type
_entity_poly.pdbx_seq_one_letter_code
_entity_poly.pdbx_strand_id
1 'polypeptide(L)'
;EKLDLYSLTHDIFSTLHEAAEKQEVHMYMEGGSTVLDTVPMIMEEVLYNVCDNAVKYNHRGGEVFVKLKDEGDAVRVNVRDTGIGIPKEDQKRIFERFYRVDKSHSKEIGGTGLGLSIVKHGVKTLNGRLWLNSEPGQGTEIIMEFPKHHMEKEAAE
;
A
#
# COMPACT_ATOMS: atom_id res chain seq x y z
N GLU A 1 -17.18 -10.40 1.74
CA GLU A 1 -17.81 -9.89 0.52
C GLU A 1 -16.86 -9.91 -0.65
N LYS A 2 -17.41 -10.05 -1.82
CA LYS A 2 -16.62 -9.99 -3.04
C LYS A 2 -16.27 -8.54 -3.37
N LEU A 3 -15.02 -8.30 -3.67
CA LEU A 3 -14.51 -6.97 -3.95
C LEU A 3 -13.59 -7.03 -5.16
N ASP A 4 -13.76 -6.07 -6.07
CA ASP A 4 -12.85 -5.92 -7.21
C ASP A 4 -11.77 -4.90 -6.85
N LEU A 5 -10.55 -5.37 -6.76
CA LEU A 5 -9.41 -4.52 -6.40
C LEU A 5 -9.12 -3.45 -7.45
N TYR A 6 -9.45 -3.72 -8.70
CA TYR A 6 -9.26 -2.71 -9.75
C TYR A 6 -10.15 -1.50 -9.49
N SER A 7 -11.44 -1.75 -9.23
CA SER A 7 -12.39 -0.67 -8.94
C SER A 7 -12.00 0.08 -7.67
N LEU A 8 -11.60 -0.64 -6.64
CA LEU A 8 -11.17 -0.03 -5.38
C LEU A 8 -9.93 0.85 -5.58
N THR A 9 -8.94 0.35 -6.32
CA THR A 9 -7.73 1.11 -6.58
C THR A 9 -8.02 2.36 -7.40
N HIS A 10 -8.93 2.24 -8.37
CA HIS A 10 -9.37 3.40 -9.16
C HIS A 10 -9.98 4.47 -8.26
N ASP A 11 -10.82 4.06 -7.32
CA ASP A 11 -11.45 5.00 -6.38
C ASP A 11 -10.43 5.66 -5.47
N ILE A 12 -9.43 4.89 -5.01
CA ILE A 12 -8.35 5.42 -4.19
C ILE A 12 -7.53 6.44 -4.98
N PHE A 13 -7.23 6.15 -6.25
CA PHE A 13 -6.53 7.10 -7.10
C PHE A 13 -7.32 8.39 -7.25
N SER A 14 -8.64 8.29 -7.40
CA SER A 14 -9.49 9.48 -7.48
C SER A 14 -9.41 10.31 -6.21
N THR A 15 -9.41 9.65 -5.05
CA THR A 15 -9.30 10.33 -3.77
C THR A 15 -7.95 11.01 -3.60
N LEU A 16 -6.88 10.38 -4.08
CA LEU A 16 -5.52 10.90 -3.94
C LEU A 16 -5.11 11.84 -5.07
N HIS A 17 -5.96 12.01 -6.07
CA HIS A 17 -5.63 12.79 -7.27
C HIS A 17 -5.13 14.20 -6.95
N GLU A 18 -5.82 14.91 -6.07
CA GLU A 18 -5.45 16.27 -5.72
C GLU A 18 -4.08 16.35 -5.05
N ALA A 19 -3.82 15.46 -4.09
CA ALA A 19 -2.53 15.42 -3.41
C ALA A 19 -1.41 15.04 -4.38
N ALA A 20 -1.66 14.08 -5.26
CA ALA A 20 -0.69 13.65 -6.26
C ALA A 20 -0.38 14.78 -7.24
N GLU A 21 -1.42 15.50 -7.67
CA GLU A 21 -1.25 16.61 -8.59
C GLU A 21 -0.42 17.74 -7.99
N LYS A 22 -0.67 18.06 -6.72
CA LYS A 22 0.13 19.08 -6.02
C LYS A 22 1.60 18.71 -5.93
N GLN A 23 1.89 17.44 -5.80
CA GLN A 23 3.25 16.92 -5.71
C GLN A 23 3.82 16.57 -7.08
N GLU A 24 3.01 16.70 -8.13
CA GLU A 24 3.35 16.32 -9.49
C GLU A 24 3.78 14.84 -9.59
N VAL A 25 3.06 13.99 -8.86
CA VAL A 25 3.25 12.55 -8.88
C VAL A 25 2.23 11.92 -9.81
N HIS A 26 2.69 11.06 -10.70
CA HIS A 26 1.83 10.36 -11.66
C HIS A 26 1.54 8.96 -11.16
N MET A 27 0.26 8.58 -11.18
CA MET A 27 -0.17 7.26 -10.69
C MET A 27 -0.65 6.40 -11.85
N TYR A 28 -0.19 5.16 -11.88
CA TYR A 28 -0.53 4.22 -12.95
C TYR A 28 -1.04 2.90 -12.37
N MET A 29 -2.03 2.30 -13.04
CA MET A 29 -2.52 0.98 -12.71
C MET A 29 -2.16 -0.01 -13.80
N GLU A 30 -1.76 -1.21 -13.39
CA GLU A 30 -1.45 -2.28 -14.31
C GLU A 30 -2.23 -3.52 -13.88
N GLY A 31 -2.85 -4.20 -14.84
CA GLY A 31 -3.72 -5.34 -14.59
C GLY A 31 -5.17 -4.97 -14.89
N GLY A 32 -6.08 -5.85 -14.58
CA GLY A 32 -7.50 -5.64 -14.81
C GLY A 32 -8.32 -6.01 -13.60
N SER A 33 -9.59 -6.31 -13.85
CA SER A 33 -10.51 -6.73 -12.78
C SER A 33 -9.90 -7.90 -12.00
N THR A 34 -9.81 -7.74 -10.70
CA THR A 34 -9.19 -8.71 -9.81
C THR A 34 -10.07 -8.84 -8.58
N VAL A 35 -10.86 -9.91 -8.54
CA VAL A 35 -11.89 -10.09 -7.53
C VAL A 35 -11.45 -11.08 -6.48
N LEU A 36 -11.68 -10.74 -5.22
CA LEU A 36 -11.46 -11.66 -4.11
C LEU A 36 -12.56 -11.50 -3.09
N ASP A 37 -12.70 -12.50 -2.24
CA ASP A 37 -13.63 -12.47 -1.11
C ASP A 37 -12.87 -11.96 0.10
N THR A 38 -13.26 -10.81 0.61
CA THR A 38 -12.49 -10.11 1.65
C THR A 38 -13.40 -9.21 2.49
N VAL A 39 -12.78 -8.49 3.43
CA VAL A 39 -13.45 -7.48 4.23
C VAL A 39 -13.15 -6.11 3.60
N PRO A 40 -14.12 -5.51 2.88
CA PRO A 40 -13.86 -4.30 2.09
C PRO A 40 -13.28 -3.15 2.88
N MET A 41 -13.79 -2.90 4.08
CA MET A 41 -13.32 -1.78 4.90
C MET A 41 -11.83 -1.90 5.24
N ILE A 42 -11.38 -3.11 5.58
CA ILE A 42 -9.98 -3.35 5.93
C ILE A 42 -9.10 -3.25 4.69
N MET A 43 -9.55 -3.85 3.58
CA MET A 43 -8.81 -3.79 2.33
C MET A 43 -8.65 -2.35 1.85
N GLU A 44 -9.69 -1.54 1.98
CA GLU A 44 -9.64 -0.13 1.61
C GLU A 44 -8.61 0.62 2.45
N GLU A 45 -8.59 0.41 3.77
CA GLU A 45 -7.59 1.04 4.63
C GLU A 45 -6.17 0.65 4.24
N VAL A 46 -5.95 -0.64 3.96
CA VAL A 46 -4.63 -1.13 3.56
C VAL A 46 -4.17 -0.45 2.28
N LEU A 47 -4.97 -0.52 1.22
CA LEU A 47 -4.59 0.03 -0.07
C LEU A 47 -4.48 1.54 -0.06
N TYR A 48 -5.39 2.21 0.63
CA TYR A 48 -5.33 3.67 0.73
C TYR A 48 -4.04 4.11 1.40
N ASN A 49 -3.67 3.49 2.52
CA ASN A 49 -2.48 3.90 3.25
C ASN A 49 -1.18 3.61 2.48
N VAL A 50 -1.12 2.49 1.77
CA VAL A 50 0.05 2.18 0.95
C VAL A 50 0.18 3.20 -0.19
N CYS A 51 -0.90 3.49 -0.89
CA CYS A 51 -0.88 4.44 -2.00
C CYS A 51 -0.62 5.88 -1.52
N ASP A 52 -1.23 6.26 -0.40
CA ASP A 52 -1.02 7.58 0.19
C ASP A 52 0.45 7.80 0.54
N ASN A 53 1.10 6.81 1.15
CA ASN A 53 2.52 6.89 1.44
C ASN A 53 3.37 6.97 0.17
N ALA A 54 2.99 6.23 -0.87
CA ALA A 54 3.73 6.25 -2.13
C ALA A 54 3.69 7.63 -2.78
N VAL A 55 2.61 8.37 -2.60
CA VAL A 55 2.49 9.75 -3.09
C VAL A 55 3.25 10.71 -2.18
N LYS A 56 3.03 10.62 -0.87
CA LYS A 56 3.62 11.55 0.10
C LYS A 56 5.15 11.54 0.13
N TYR A 57 5.74 10.36 0.05
CA TYR A 57 7.18 10.21 0.15
C TYR A 57 7.85 10.09 -1.22
N ASN A 58 7.25 10.71 -2.22
CA ASN A 58 7.77 10.73 -3.58
C ASN A 58 8.41 12.07 -3.90
N HIS A 59 9.17 12.09 -5.00
CA HIS A 59 9.75 13.32 -5.53
C HIS A 59 8.75 14.02 -6.43
N ARG A 60 8.93 15.32 -6.63
CA ARG A 60 8.23 16.05 -7.65
C ARG A 60 8.55 15.42 -9.02
N GLY A 61 7.52 15.09 -9.78
CA GLY A 61 7.69 14.40 -11.04
C GLY A 61 7.84 12.89 -10.92
N GLY A 62 7.69 12.35 -9.72
CA GLY A 62 7.81 10.91 -9.49
C GLY A 62 6.58 10.12 -9.93
N GLU A 63 6.65 8.82 -9.74
CA GLU A 63 5.64 7.89 -10.22
C GLU A 63 5.24 6.87 -9.15
N VAL A 64 3.99 6.42 -9.24
CA VAL A 64 3.46 5.33 -8.43
C VAL A 64 2.81 4.32 -9.35
N PHE A 65 3.16 3.06 -9.20
CA PHE A 65 2.62 1.97 -10.01
C PHE A 65 1.91 0.97 -9.09
N VAL A 66 0.65 0.70 -9.36
CA VAL A 66 -0.09 -0.35 -8.67
C VAL A 66 -0.35 -1.46 -9.67
N LYS A 67 0.18 -2.64 -9.38
CA LYS A 67 0.02 -3.81 -10.23
C LYS A 67 -0.85 -4.83 -9.50
N LEU A 68 -1.88 -5.28 -10.17
CA LEU A 68 -2.81 -6.28 -9.65
C LEU A 68 -2.64 -7.57 -10.45
N LYS A 69 -2.53 -8.69 -9.75
CA LYS A 69 -2.40 -9.98 -10.41
C LYS A 69 -3.22 -11.05 -9.69
N ASP A 70 -4.05 -11.73 -10.45
CA ASP A 70 -4.79 -12.91 -9.97
C ASP A 70 -3.89 -14.13 -10.17
N GLU A 71 -3.50 -14.76 -9.07
CA GLU A 71 -2.60 -15.92 -9.10
C GLU A 71 -3.33 -17.25 -8.87
N GLY A 72 -4.65 -17.23 -9.01
CA GLY A 72 -5.47 -18.43 -8.84
C GLY A 72 -6.09 -18.50 -7.46
N ASP A 73 -5.36 -19.00 -6.49
CA ASP A 73 -5.83 -19.10 -5.10
C ASP A 73 -5.50 -17.87 -4.27
N ALA A 74 -4.73 -16.95 -4.82
CA ALA A 74 -4.33 -15.72 -4.16
C ALA A 74 -4.33 -14.55 -5.14
N VAL A 75 -4.36 -13.35 -4.61
CA VAL A 75 -4.26 -12.12 -5.38
C VAL A 75 -3.02 -11.38 -4.90
N ARG A 76 -2.21 -10.91 -5.83
CA ARG A 76 -1.01 -10.14 -5.50
C ARG A 76 -1.20 -8.68 -5.88
N VAL A 77 -0.82 -7.80 -4.97
CA VAL A 77 -0.85 -6.35 -5.17
C VAL A 77 0.56 -5.81 -4.95
N ASN A 78 1.14 -5.19 -5.97
CA ASN A 78 2.42 -4.52 -5.85
C ASN A 78 2.19 -3.03 -5.95
N VAL A 79 2.71 -2.28 -4.99
CA VAL A 79 2.67 -0.81 -5.04
C VAL A 79 4.13 -0.35 -5.01
N ARG A 80 4.58 0.19 -6.14
CA ARG A 80 5.95 0.65 -6.31
C ARG A 80 5.96 2.15 -6.55
N ASP A 81 6.83 2.85 -5.85
CA ASP A 81 7.03 4.28 -6.10
C ASP A 81 8.49 4.53 -6.46
N THR A 82 8.73 5.69 -7.07
CA THR A 82 10.07 6.14 -7.42
C THR A 82 10.55 7.22 -6.46
N GLY A 83 10.13 7.12 -5.20
CA GLY A 83 10.35 8.14 -4.20
C GLY A 83 11.69 8.07 -3.50
N ILE A 84 11.69 8.60 -2.28
CA ILE A 84 12.93 8.77 -1.52
C ILE A 84 13.53 7.46 -1.01
N GLY A 85 12.74 6.40 -0.99
CA GLY A 85 13.19 5.14 -0.43
C GLY A 85 13.30 5.19 1.08
N ILE A 86 13.72 4.07 1.67
CA ILE A 86 13.81 3.92 3.12
C ILE A 86 15.21 3.43 3.48
N PRO A 87 15.92 4.13 4.38
CA PRO A 87 17.22 3.66 4.84
C PRO A 87 17.12 2.25 5.42
N LYS A 88 18.10 1.42 5.16
CA LYS A 88 18.05 0.01 5.58
C LYS A 88 17.87 -0.17 7.08
N GLU A 89 18.48 0.69 7.87
CA GLU A 89 18.36 0.64 9.33
C GLU A 89 16.94 0.92 9.82
N ASP A 90 16.12 1.58 8.99
CA ASP A 90 14.74 1.91 9.35
C ASP A 90 13.73 0.90 8.85
N GLN A 91 14.10 0.07 7.86
CA GLN A 91 13.14 -0.82 7.21
C GLN A 91 12.48 -1.83 8.15
N LYS A 92 13.15 -2.21 9.21
CA LYS A 92 12.59 -3.13 10.20
C LYS A 92 11.55 -2.47 11.10
N ARG A 93 11.59 -1.14 11.20
CA ARG A 93 10.76 -0.40 12.15
C ARG A 93 9.65 0.43 11.53
N ILE A 94 9.61 0.58 10.21
CA ILE A 94 8.65 1.47 9.56
C ILE A 94 7.19 1.07 9.77
N PHE A 95 6.93 -0.17 10.16
CA PHE A 95 5.59 -0.65 10.45
C PHE A 95 5.19 -0.49 11.92
N GLU A 96 6.10 0.04 12.74
CA GLU A 96 5.79 0.33 14.15
C GLU A 96 4.95 1.60 14.24
N ARG A 97 4.02 1.62 15.19
CA ARG A 97 3.17 2.80 15.40
C ARG A 97 4.03 4.00 15.79
N PHE A 98 3.74 5.13 15.16
CA PHE A 98 4.40 6.41 15.39
C PHE A 98 5.88 6.48 15.00
N TYR A 99 6.42 5.42 14.37
CA TYR A 99 7.79 5.46 13.90
C TYR A 99 7.88 6.31 12.62
N ARG A 100 8.87 7.17 12.55
CA ARG A 100 9.14 8.00 11.37
C ARG A 100 10.62 7.98 11.07
N VAL A 101 10.95 7.83 9.80
CA VAL A 101 12.34 7.78 9.33
C VAL A 101 13.04 9.12 9.55
N ASP A 102 12.37 10.21 9.18
CA ASP A 102 12.89 11.57 9.33
C ASP A 102 11.78 12.43 9.92
N LYS A 103 11.90 12.76 11.20
CA LYS A 103 10.87 13.52 11.90
C LYS A 103 10.66 14.92 11.33
N SER A 104 11.73 15.59 10.91
CA SER A 104 11.62 16.92 10.31
C SER A 104 10.91 16.86 8.98
N HIS A 105 11.33 15.92 8.14
CA HIS A 105 10.74 15.72 6.82
C HIS A 105 9.28 15.25 6.92
N SER A 106 9.01 14.33 7.82
CA SER A 106 7.66 13.83 8.04
C SER A 106 6.71 14.91 8.53
N LYS A 107 7.24 15.87 9.29
CA LYS A 107 6.44 16.99 9.78
C LYS A 107 5.96 17.87 8.63
N GLU A 108 6.84 18.12 7.65
CA GLU A 108 6.48 18.88 6.45
C GLU A 108 5.45 18.12 5.60
N ILE A 109 5.58 16.80 5.53
CA ILE A 109 4.69 15.95 4.77
C ILE A 109 3.36 15.75 5.49
N GLY A 110 3.34 15.91 6.80
CA GLY A 110 2.14 15.78 7.60
C GLY A 110 1.82 14.36 8.04
N GLY A 111 2.79 13.45 7.95
CA GLY A 111 2.57 12.07 8.37
C GLY A 111 2.47 11.90 9.88
N THR A 112 1.64 10.97 10.33
CA THR A 112 1.44 10.68 11.76
C THR A 112 2.25 9.48 12.26
N GLY A 113 2.80 8.69 11.35
CA GLY A 113 3.49 7.46 11.72
C GLY A 113 2.57 6.28 11.95
N LEU A 114 1.29 6.42 11.60
CA LEU A 114 0.30 5.34 11.77
C LEU A 114 0.00 4.56 10.49
N GLY A 115 0.23 5.17 9.32
CA GLY A 115 -0.16 4.57 8.04
C GLY A 115 0.35 3.16 7.80
N LEU A 116 1.65 2.94 7.95
CA LEU A 116 2.24 1.63 7.69
C LEU A 116 1.93 0.61 8.78
N SER A 117 1.71 1.03 10.02
CA SER A 117 1.28 0.10 11.07
C SER A 117 -0.13 -0.40 10.78
N ILE A 118 -0.99 0.47 10.25
CA ILE A 118 -2.34 0.09 9.81
C ILE A 118 -2.26 -0.93 8.68
N VAL A 119 -1.34 -0.72 7.73
CA VAL A 119 -1.12 -1.64 6.62
C VAL A 119 -0.74 -3.03 7.13
N LYS A 120 0.26 -3.10 8.00
CA LYS A 120 0.72 -4.38 8.53
C LYS A 120 -0.40 -5.11 9.29
N HIS A 121 -1.11 -4.39 10.14
CA HIS A 121 -2.21 -4.96 10.90
C HIS A 121 -3.34 -5.45 9.99
N GLY A 122 -3.72 -4.64 9.00
CA GLY A 122 -4.76 -5.00 8.05
C GLY A 122 -4.42 -6.21 7.21
N VAL A 123 -3.20 -6.27 6.69
CA VAL A 123 -2.73 -7.42 5.91
C VAL A 123 -2.82 -8.69 6.74
N LYS A 124 -2.36 -8.62 8.00
CA LYS A 124 -2.42 -9.76 8.90
C LYS A 124 -3.87 -10.19 9.17
N THR A 125 -4.74 -9.23 9.42
CA THR A 125 -6.17 -9.50 9.67
C THR A 125 -6.84 -10.20 8.48
N LEU A 126 -6.40 -9.85 7.27
CA LEU A 126 -6.92 -10.46 6.04
C LEU A 126 -6.19 -11.76 5.67
N ASN A 127 -5.35 -12.28 6.56
CA ASN A 127 -4.55 -13.50 6.34
C ASN A 127 -3.60 -13.38 5.16
N GLY A 128 -3.15 -12.16 4.89
CA GLY A 128 -2.23 -11.89 3.81
C GLY A 128 -0.77 -11.93 4.23
N ARG A 129 0.09 -11.70 3.25
CA ARG A 129 1.52 -11.61 3.44
C ARG A 129 2.01 -10.27 2.90
N LEU A 130 3.10 -9.79 3.47
CA LEU A 130 3.64 -8.46 3.15
C LEU A 130 5.14 -8.52 3.01
N TRP A 131 5.66 -7.97 1.91
CA TRP A 131 7.10 -7.85 1.67
C TRP A 131 7.43 -6.41 1.32
N LEU A 132 8.62 -5.99 1.71
CA LEU A 132 9.13 -4.66 1.44
C LEU A 132 10.46 -4.74 0.71
N ASN A 133 10.57 -4.03 -0.41
CA ASN A 133 11.82 -3.81 -1.11
C ASN A 133 12.02 -2.31 -1.25
N SER A 134 13.13 -1.79 -0.74
CA SER A 134 13.38 -0.36 -0.82
C SER A 134 14.87 -0.08 -0.90
N GLU A 135 15.22 0.94 -1.69
CA GLU A 135 16.57 1.45 -1.79
C GLU A 135 16.52 2.96 -1.64
N PRO A 136 17.32 3.52 -0.70
CA PRO A 136 17.37 4.98 -0.54
C PRO A 136 17.67 5.68 -1.86
N GLY A 137 16.88 6.70 -2.16
CA GLY A 137 17.03 7.47 -3.39
C GLY A 137 16.41 6.86 -4.63
N GLN A 138 15.96 5.62 -4.57
CA GLN A 138 15.38 4.94 -5.74
C GLN A 138 13.91 4.64 -5.60
N GLY A 139 13.41 4.51 -4.38
CA GLY A 139 11.99 4.28 -4.14
C GLY A 139 11.72 3.06 -3.29
N THR A 140 10.45 2.72 -3.22
CA THR A 140 9.96 1.65 -2.36
C THR A 140 8.93 0.81 -3.11
N GLU A 141 8.99 -0.50 -2.91
CA GLU A 141 7.97 -1.41 -3.39
C GLU A 141 7.41 -2.19 -2.22
N ILE A 142 6.10 -2.16 -2.06
CA ILE A 142 5.39 -2.97 -1.09
C ILE A 142 4.62 -4.02 -1.86
N ILE A 143 4.87 -5.29 -1.54
CA ILE A 143 4.23 -6.42 -2.19
C ILE A 143 3.31 -7.06 -1.18
N MET A 144 2.05 -7.24 -1.55
CA MET A 144 1.06 -7.85 -0.68
C MET A 144 0.40 -9.02 -1.41
N GLU A 145 0.12 -10.08 -0.68
CA GLU A 145 -0.56 -11.23 -1.23
C GLU A 145 -1.69 -11.60 -0.29
N PHE A 146 -2.88 -11.75 -0.84
CA PHE A 146 -4.09 -12.06 -0.07
C PHE A 146 -4.72 -13.35 -0.60
N PRO A 147 -5.21 -14.21 0.29
CA PRO A 147 -5.96 -15.37 -0.18
C PRO A 147 -7.22 -14.91 -0.90
N LYS A 148 -7.57 -15.58 -1.97
CA LYS A 148 -8.73 -15.21 -2.79
C LYS A 148 -10.04 -15.35 -2.02
N HIS A 149 -10.06 -16.27 -1.06
CA HIS A 149 -11.20 -16.48 -0.19
C HIS A 149 -10.79 -16.21 1.25
N HIS A 150 -11.46 -15.23 1.88
CA HIS A 150 -11.20 -14.94 3.27
C HIS A 150 -11.83 -16.05 4.11
N MET A 151 -11.01 -16.83 4.78
CA MET A 151 -11.48 -17.92 5.64
C MET A 151 -11.40 -17.51 7.09
N GLU A 152 -12.48 -17.73 7.81
CA GLU A 152 -12.48 -17.53 9.25
C GLU A 152 -11.77 -18.71 9.88
N LYS A 153 -10.87 -18.42 10.81
CA LYS A 153 -10.08 -19.47 11.45
C LYS A 153 -10.95 -20.49 12.18
N GLU A 154 -12.00 -20.02 12.79
CA GLU A 154 -12.92 -20.85 13.53
C GLU A 154 -13.61 -21.88 12.64
N ALA A 155 -13.87 -21.50 11.41
CA ALA A 155 -14.51 -22.40 10.46
C ALA A 155 -13.57 -23.52 10.01
N ALA A 156 -12.27 -23.29 10.08
CA ALA A 156 -11.26 -24.27 9.68
C ALA A 156 -10.93 -25.28 10.79
N GLU A 157 -11.42 -25.03 11.95
CA GLU A 157 -11.17 -25.86 13.13
C GLU A 157 -12.42 -26.62 13.55
#